data_97f5aed49eed5e0537de3646069201c0
#
_entry.id   97f5aed49eed5e0537de3646069201c0
#
_cell.length_a   1.000
_cell.length_b   1.000
_cell.length_c   1.000
_cell.angle_alpha   90.00
_cell.angle_beta   90.00
_cell.angle_gamma   90.00
#
_symmetry.space_group_name_H-M   'P 1'
#
loop_
_entity.id
_entity.type
_entity.pdbx_description
1 polymer ?
#
loop_
_entity_poly.entity_id
_entity_poly.type
_entity_poly.pdbx_seq_one_letter_code
_entity_poly.pdbx_strand_id
1 'polypeptide(L)'
;GTKPGCERGECGACTVLIDGVPRYSCLTLALEAEGRQVTTVEGLMNGEELGPVQQAFVEEDAFQCGYCTPGQVVAAEGLLRANAEPTLDDIRHGMSGNLCRCGTYAHIFNAVGKAAKLRKAAQPGKAAQPGNAR
;
A
#
# COMPACT_ATOMS: atom_id res chain seq x y z
N GLY A 1 10.96 -7.21 -0.87
CA GLY A 1 10.75 -5.83 -1.32
C GLY A 1 10.83 -4.79 -0.23
N THR A 2 10.42 -5.11 1.02
CA THR A 2 10.51 -4.21 2.18
C THR A 2 11.96 -3.76 2.42
N LYS A 3 12.20 -2.45 2.63
CA LYS A 3 13.55 -1.88 2.76
C LYS A 3 13.67 -0.95 3.96
N PRO A 4 14.82 -0.94 4.67
CA PRO A 4 15.14 0.09 5.65
C PRO A 4 15.53 1.38 4.90
N GLY A 5 14.85 2.49 5.18
CA GLY A 5 15.18 3.81 4.62
C GLY A 5 15.73 4.74 5.69
N CYS A 6 14.87 5.21 6.60
CA CYS A 6 15.26 6.15 7.65
C CYS A 6 15.43 5.50 9.04
N GLU A 7 14.81 4.32 9.26
CA GLU A 7 14.81 3.57 10.53
C GLU A 7 14.20 4.32 11.73
N ARG A 8 13.41 5.38 11.48
CA ARG A 8 12.79 6.23 12.52
C ARG A 8 11.36 6.68 12.20
N GLY A 9 10.67 5.93 11.32
CA GLY A 9 9.24 6.14 11.07
C GLY A 9 8.87 7.35 10.22
N GLU A 10 9.77 7.87 9.39
CA GLU A 10 9.50 9.05 8.56
C GLU A 10 9.24 8.73 7.09
N CYS A 11 10.00 7.80 6.49
CA CYS A 11 10.00 7.64 5.04
C CYS A 11 9.00 6.61 4.49
N GLY A 12 8.56 5.66 5.29
CA GLY A 12 7.61 4.62 4.87
C GLY A 12 8.15 3.52 3.95
N ALA A 13 9.45 3.52 3.59
CA ALA A 13 10.02 2.47 2.72
C ALA A 13 9.91 1.06 3.34
N CYS A 14 9.76 0.98 4.65
CA CYS A 14 9.61 -0.25 5.43
C CYS A 14 8.15 -0.65 5.68
N THR A 15 7.17 -0.02 5.04
CA THR A 15 5.75 -0.32 5.28
C THR A 15 5.42 -1.77 4.96
N VAL A 16 4.74 -2.43 5.91
CA VAL A 16 4.15 -3.77 5.80
C VAL A 16 2.69 -3.71 6.26
N LEU A 17 1.88 -4.71 5.93
CA LEU A 17 0.58 -4.86 6.60
C LEU A 17 0.74 -5.79 7.80
N ILE A 18 0.21 -5.39 8.94
CA ILE A 18 0.02 -6.27 10.10
C ILE A 18 -1.47 -6.38 10.35
N ASP A 19 -2.02 -7.58 10.23
CA ASP A 19 -3.45 -7.84 10.25
C ASP A 19 -4.24 -6.95 9.28
N GLY A 20 -3.65 -6.70 8.10
CA GLY A 20 -4.26 -5.88 7.05
C GLY A 20 -4.11 -4.37 7.22
N VAL A 21 -3.48 -3.88 8.30
CA VAL A 21 -3.27 -2.46 8.60
C VAL A 21 -1.82 -2.07 8.27
N PRO A 22 -1.58 -0.97 7.52
CA PRO A 22 -0.23 -0.50 7.24
C PRO A 22 0.52 -0.09 8.52
N ARG A 23 1.75 -0.57 8.65
CA ARG A 23 2.64 -0.27 9.77
C ARG A 23 4.07 -0.06 9.27
N TYR A 24 4.81 0.83 9.89
CA TYR A 24 6.25 0.97 9.67
C TYR A 24 6.99 -0.12 10.44
N SER A 25 7.57 -1.08 9.72
CA SER A 25 8.26 -2.21 10.37
C SER A 25 9.47 -1.78 11.20
N CYS A 26 10.12 -0.66 10.85
CA CYS A 26 11.24 -0.11 11.62
C CYS A 26 10.86 0.38 13.02
N LEU A 27 9.58 0.66 13.27
CA LEU A 27 9.03 1.07 14.58
C LEU A 27 8.20 -0.03 15.24
N THR A 28 8.13 -1.21 14.66
CA THR A 28 7.35 -2.33 15.18
C THR A 28 8.28 -3.33 15.86
N LEU A 29 8.06 -3.61 17.13
CA LEU A 29 8.81 -4.63 17.84
C LEU A 29 8.42 -6.01 17.34
N ALA A 30 9.38 -6.93 17.25
CA ALA A 30 9.12 -8.30 16.81
C ALA A 30 8.05 -9.00 17.69
N LEU A 31 8.03 -8.70 18.98
CA LEU A 31 7.01 -9.19 19.90
C LEU A 31 5.60 -8.72 19.59
N GLU A 32 5.44 -7.53 19.00
CA GLU A 32 4.13 -7.00 18.58
C GLU A 32 3.60 -7.73 17.32
N ALA A 33 4.48 -8.35 16.56
CA ALA A 33 4.13 -9.13 15.37
C ALA A 33 3.87 -10.61 15.71
N GLU A 34 4.14 -11.06 16.93
CA GLU A 34 3.91 -12.44 17.35
C GLU A 34 2.43 -12.81 17.26
N GLY A 35 2.12 -13.90 16.58
CA GLY A 35 0.76 -14.38 16.36
C GLY A 35 -0.08 -13.55 15.38
N ARG A 36 0.50 -12.53 14.72
CA ARG A 36 -0.17 -11.67 13.75
C ARG A 36 0.19 -12.05 12.31
N GLN A 37 -0.70 -11.73 11.40
CA GLN A 37 -0.44 -11.89 9.97
C GLN A 37 0.36 -10.70 9.45
N VAL A 38 1.60 -10.92 9.05
CA VAL A 38 2.44 -9.93 8.39
C VAL A 38 2.42 -10.16 6.88
N THR A 39 2.06 -9.12 6.11
CA THR A 39 2.05 -9.18 4.65
C THR A 39 2.99 -8.14 4.08
N THR A 40 3.94 -8.56 3.26
CA THR A 40 4.84 -7.70 2.48
C THR A 40 4.32 -7.54 1.06
N VAL A 41 5.03 -6.78 0.22
CA VAL A 41 4.62 -6.56 -1.18
C VAL A 41 4.50 -7.87 -1.97
N GLU A 42 5.32 -8.87 -1.66
CA GLU A 42 5.28 -10.19 -2.28
C GLU A 42 3.97 -10.93 -1.98
N GLY A 43 3.46 -10.77 -0.77
CA GLY A 43 2.19 -11.37 -0.34
C GLY A 43 0.94 -10.71 -0.92
N LEU A 44 1.08 -9.68 -1.75
CA LEU A 44 -0.02 -9.03 -2.46
C LEU A 44 -0.24 -9.60 -3.87
N MET A 45 0.62 -10.51 -4.31
CA MET A 45 0.46 -11.21 -5.57
C MET A 45 -0.69 -12.22 -5.52
N ASN A 46 -1.26 -12.51 -6.67
CA ASN A 46 -2.26 -13.57 -6.86
C ASN A 46 -1.60 -14.76 -7.57
N GLY A 47 -0.97 -15.64 -6.82
CA GLY A 47 -0.08 -16.66 -7.38
C GLY A 47 1.16 -16.01 -8.00
N GLU A 48 1.39 -16.21 -9.30
CA GLU A 48 2.47 -15.58 -10.07
C GLU A 48 2.05 -14.26 -10.73
N GLU A 49 0.78 -13.88 -10.64
CA GLU A 49 0.25 -12.64 -11.22
C GLU A 49 0.32 -11.48 -10.24
N LEU A 50 0.49 -10.27 -10.77
CA LEU A 50 0.45 -9.05 -9.97
C LEU A 50 -0.95 -8.82 -9.40
N GLY A 51 -1.02 -8.45 -8.13
CA GLY A 51 -2.27 -7.95 -7.56
C GLY A 51 -2.68 -6.60 -8.15
N PRO A 52 -3.95 -6.18 -7.97
CA PRO A 52 -4.49 -4.97 -8.63
C PRO A 52 -3.69 -3.69 -8.35
N VAL A 53 -3.15 -3.53 -7.16
CA VAL A 53 -2.33 -2.36 -6.80
C VAL A 53 -0.98 -2.43 -7.51
N GLN A 54 -0.33 -3.58 -7.49
CA GLN A 54 0.95 -3.80 -8.17
C GLN A 54 0.81 -3.57 -9.68
N GLN A 55 -0.24 -4.11 -10.29
CA GLN A 55 -0.56 -3.91 -11.70
C GLN A 55 -0.72 -2.42 -12.03
N ALA A 56 -1.49 -1.68 -11.25
CA ALA A 56 -1.72 -0.25 -11.46
C ALA A 56 -0.42 0.55 -11.34
N PHE A 57 0.48 0.20 -10.42
CA PHE A 57 1.78 0.86 -10.28
C PHE A 57 2.67 0.65 -11.50
N VAL A 58 2.64 -0.54 -12.12
CA VAL A 58 3.36 -0.82 -13.37
C VAL A 58 2.76 -0.02 -14.53
N GLU A 59 1.44 -0.04 -14.68
CA GLU A 59 0.74 0.60 -15.80
C GLU A 59 0.79 2.13 -15.77
N GLU A 60 0.95 2.73 -14.59
CA GLU A 60 1.05 4.19 -14.42
C GLU A 60 2.50 4.69 -14.28
N ASP A 61 3.50 3.83 -14.50
CA ASP A 61 4.93 4.15 -14.30
C ASP A 61 5.18 4.82 -12.93
N ALA A 62 4.55 4.30 -11.87
CA ALA A 62 4.52 4.92 -10.54
C ALA A 62 5.83 4.72 -9.75
N PHE A 63 6.95 4.62 -10.43
CA PHE A 63 8.30 4.45 -9.86
C PHE A 63 9.38 4.97 -10.80
N GLN A 64 10.56 5.26 -10.24
CA GLN A 64 11.80 5.48 -11.00
C GLN A 64 12.89 4.56 -10.45
N CYS A 65 13.56 4.91 -9.36
CA CYS A 65 14.61 4.06 -8.79
C CYS A 65 14.06 2.76 -8.15
N GLY A 66 12.78 2.70 -7.83
CA GLY A 66 12.10 1.53 -7.25
C GLY A 66 12.30 1.35 -5.75
N TYR A 67 13.14 2.14 -5.07
CA TYR A 67 13.47 1.92 -3.65
C TYR A 67 12.26 2.03 -2.73
N CYS A 68 11.45 3.07 -2.87
CA CYS A 68 10.24 3.29 -2.06
C CYS A 68 9.02 2.49 -2.54
N THR A 69 9.07 1.94 -3.75
CA THR A 69 7.90 1.34 -4.42
C THR A 69 7.24 0.22 -3.62
N PRO A 70 7.94 -0.73 -2.99
CA PRO A 70 7.30 -1.74 -2.16
C PRO A 70 6.49 -1.15 -1.01
N GLY A 71 7.05 -0.17 -0.30
CA GLY A 71 6.35 0.52 0.78
C GLY A 71 5.13 1.32 0.28
N GLN A 72 5.24 1.98 -0.87
CA GLN A 72 4.14 2.71 -1.52
C GLN A 72 3.00 1.76 -1.91
N VAL A 73 3.31 0.62 -2.53
CA VAL A 73 2.31 -0.40 -2.92
C VAL A 73 1.58 -0.95 -1.70
N VAL A 74 2.30 -1.29 -0.63
CA VAL A 74 1.71 -1.81 0.61
C VAL A 74 0.84 -0.75 1.30
N ALA A 75 1.28 0.52 1.34
CA ALA A 75 0.49 1.63 1.89
C ALA A 75 -0.80 1.85 1.08
N ALA A 76 -0.71 1.84 -0.26
CA ALA A 76 -1.86 1.94 -1.16
C ALA A 76 -2.84 0.78 -0.97
N GLU A 77 -2.34 -0.44 -0.83
CA GLU A 77 -3.17 -1.61 -0.52
C GLU A 77 -3.93 -1.42 0.80
N GLY A 78 -3.26 -0.94 1.85
CA GLY A 78 -3.89 -0.66 3.14
C GLY A 78 -4.96 0.43 3.05
N LEU A 79 -4.68 1.51 2.32
CA LEU A 79 -5.67 2.57 2.06
C LEU A 79 -6.91 2.01 1.38
N LEU A 80 -6.74 1.21 0.31
CA LEU A 80 -7.85 0.66 -0.45
C LEU A 80 -8.63 -0.44 0.28
N ARG A 81 -8.03 -1.06 1.31
CA ARG A 81 -8.76 -1.94 2.23
C ARG A 81 -9.67 -1.16 3.17
N ALA A 82 -9.22 0.01 3.62
CA ALA A 82 -9.97 0.88 4.51
C ALA A 82 -11.02 1.73 3.77
N ASN A 83 -10.69 2.19 2.55
CA ASN A 83 -11.56 3.00 1.69
C ASN A 83 -11.46 2.50 0.25
N ALA A 84 -12.46 1.76 -0.22
CA ALA A 84 -12.46 1.15 -1.55
C ALA A 84 -12.66 2.16 -2.69
N GLU A 85 -13.19 3.34 -2.43
CA GLU A 85 -13.48 4.40 -3.41
C GLU A 85 -12.92 5.75 -2.92
N PRO A 86 -11.58 5.88 -2.79
CA PRO A 86 -10.96 7.08 -2.26
C PRO A 86 -11.08 8.25 -3.25
N THR A 87 -11.35 9.43 -2.73
CA THR A 87 -11.16 10.69 -3.46
C THR A 87 -9.67 10.98 -3.64
N LEU A 88 -9.33 11.94 -4.50
CA LEU A 88 -7.93 12.35 -4.67
C LEU A 88 -7.32 12.87 -3.35
N ASP A 89 -8.12 13.55 -2.53
CA ASP A 89 -7.66 14.05 -1.24
C ASP A 89 -7.47 12.93 -0.22
N ASP A 90 -8.31 11.90 -0.23
CA ASP A 90 -8.10 10.68 0.57
C ASP A 90 -6.80 9.98 0.16
N ILE A 91 -6.51 9.92 -1.15
CA ILE A 91 -5.26 9.32 -1.67
C ILE A 91 -4.06 10.14 -1.20
N ARG A 92 -4.08 11.45 -1.36
CA ARG A 92 -3.00 12.35 -0.90
C ARG A 92 -2.74 12.18 0.59
N HIS A 93 -3.80 12.17 1.38
CA HIS A 93 -3.70 12.00 2.83
C HIS A 93 -3.19 10.60 3.20
N GLY A 94 -3.80 9.55 2.65
CA GLY A 94 -3.43 8.16 2.95
C GLY A 94 -2.02 7.76 2.52
N MET A 95 -1.49 8.41 1.45
CA MET A 95 -0.13 8.18 0.95
C MET A 95 0.92 9.11 1.54
N SER A 96 0.54 10.10 2.37
CA SER A 96 1.45 11.13 2.88
C SER A 96 2.57 10.61 3.78
N GLY A 97 2.41 9.42 4.36
CA GLY A 97 3.42 8.76 5.20
C GLY A 97 4.52 8.04 4.41
N ASN A 98 4.47 8.04 3.07
CA ASN A 98 5.41 7.32 2.23
C ASN A 98 6.13 8.28 1.28
N LEU A 99 7.44 8.48 1.49
CA LEU A 99 8.24 9.44 0.73
C LEU A 99 8.84 8.80 -0.53
N CYS A 100 8.86 9.58 -1.62
CA CYS A 100 9.54 9.25 -2.86
C CYS A 100 10.58 10.32 -3.20
N ARG A 101 11.88 9.99 -3.16
CA ARG A 101 12.95 10.95 -3.47
C ARG A 101 13.00 11.33 -4.94
N CYS A 102 12.51 10.46 -5.83
CA CYS A 102 12.41 10.74 -7.28
C CYS A 102 11.22 11.66 -7.62
N GLY A 103 10.28 11.87 -6.70
CA GLY A 103 9.16 12.78 -6.87
C GLY A 103 8.02 12.23 -7.75
N THR A 104 7.87 10.91 -7.86
CA THR A 104 6.82 10.28 -8.71
C THR A 104 5.41 10.35 -8.14
N TYR A 105 5.11 11.29 -7.24
CA TYR A 105 3.83 11.35 -6.51
C TYR A 105 2.60 11.43 -7.42
N ALA A 106 2.65 12.19 -8.53
CA ALA A 106 1.53 12.27 -9.45
C ALA A 106 1.17 10.90 -10.03
N HIS A 107 2.17 10.13 -10.44
CA HIS A 107 2.00 8.77 -10.96
C HIS A 107 1.50 7.81 -9.87
N ILE A 108 2.04 7.93 -8.65
CA ILE A 108 1.60 7.12 -7.50
C ILE A 108 0.11 7.37 -7.21
N PHE A 109 -0.34 8.63 -7.19
CA PHE A 109 -1.75 8.96 -6.94
C PHE A 109 -2.67 8.44 -8.06
N ASN A 110 -2.24 8.54 -9.31
CA ASN A 110 -2.96 7.95 -10.45
C ASN A 110 -3.04 6.42 -10.32
N ALA A 111 -1.94 5.77 -9.95
CA ALA A 111 -1.90 4.32 -9.74
C ALA A 111 -2.87 3.87 -8.64
N VAL A 112 -2.95 4.58 -7.51
CA VAL A 112 -3.90 4.27 -6.43
C VAL A 112 -5.34 4.42 -6.92
N GLY A 113 -5.66 5.51 -7.63
CA GLY A 113 -6.99 5.72 -8.21
C GLY A 113 -7.37 4.65 -9.25
N LYS A 114 -6.41 4.21 -10.07
CA LYS A 114 -6.58 3.11 -11.02
C LYS A 114 -6.80 1.77 -10.32
N ALA A 115 -6.00 1.47 -9.30
CA ALA A 115 -6.14 0.26 -8.50
C ALA A 115 -7.52 0.14 -7.85
N ALA A 116 -8.09 1.24 -7.35
CA ALA A 116 -9.44 1.28 -6.82
C ALA A 116 -10.47 0.83 -7.88
N LYS A 117 -10.34 1.33 -9.12
CA LYS A 117 -11.21 0.95 -10.24
C LYS A 117 -11.05 -0.53 -10.63
N LEU A 118 -9.81 -1.03 -10.70
CA LEU A 118 -9.52 -2.43 -10.99
C LEU A 118 -10.12 -3.37 -9.94
N ARG A 119 -10.01 -3.04 -8.67
CA ARG A 119 -10.60 -3.81 -7.56
C ARG A 119 -12.13 -3.85 -7.64
N LYS A 120 -12.76 -2.72 -7.96
CA LYS A 120 -14.21 -2.63 -8.15
C LYS A 120 -14.68 -3.49 -9.31
N ALA A 121 -13.97 -3.49 -10.44
CA ALA A 121 -14.28 -4.31 -11.61
C ALA A 121 -14.10 -5.80 -11.34
N ALA A 122 -13.12 -6.20 -10.52
CA ALA A 122 -12.87 -7.59 -10.15
C ALA A 122 -13.87 -8.15 -9.11
N GLN A 123 -14.61 -7.29 -8.39
CA GLN A 123 -15.59 -7.67 -7.37
C GLN A 123 -16.95 -7.01 -7.61
N PRO A 124 -17.67 -7.33 -8.73
CA PRO A 124 -19.00 -6.79 -8.91
C PRO A 124 -19.95 -7.43 -7.88
N GLY A 125 -20.22 -6.72 -6.76
CA GLY A 125 -21.25 -7.11 -5.79
C GLY A 125 -20.86 -7.27 -4.32
N LYS A 126 -19.59 -7.05 -3.91
CA LYS A 126 -19.25 -6.96 -2.48
C LYS A 126 -19.20 -5.50 -2.03
N ALA A 127 -20.31 -5.03 -1.45
CA ALA A 127 -20.33 -3.78 -0.68
C ALA A 127 -19.29 -3.85 0.45
N ALA A 128 -18.59 -2.73 0.68
CA ALA A 128 -17.61 -2.58 1.74
C ALA A 128 -18.19 -3.04 3.09
N GLN A 129 -17.56 -4.02 3.72
CA GLN A 129 -17.83 -4.28 5.14
C GLN A 129 -17.15 -3.16 5.93
N PRO A 130 -17.88 -2.43 6.81
CA PRO A 130 -17.28 -1.42 7.66
C PRO A 130 -16.28 -2.09 8.59
N GLY A 131 -15.02 -1.64 8.49
CA GLY A 131 -13.95 -2.09 9.36
C GLY A 131 -14.32 -1.84 10.82
N ASN A 132 -14.27 -2.90 11.63
CA ASN A 132 -14.49 -2.84 13.06
C ASN A 132 -13.34 -2.01 13.68
N ALA A 133 -13.60 -0.74 13.97
CA ALA A 133 -12.72 0.10 14.79
C ALA A 133 -12.79 -0.41 16.24
N ARG A 134 -11.69 -0.99 16.72
CA ARG A 134 -11.36 -1.14 18.16
C ARG A 134 -9.88 -0.89 18.36
#